data_428dd81d34f2c38cc4775099073cf5c2
#
_entry.id   428dd81d34f2c38cc4775099073cf5c2
#
_cell.length_a   1.000
_cell.length_b   1.000
_cell.length_c   1.000
_cell.angle_alpha   90.00
_cell.angle_beta   90.00
_cell.angle_gamma   90.00
#
_symmetry.space_group_name_H-M   'P 1'
#
loop_
_entity.id
_entity.type
_entity.pdbx_description
1 polymer ?
#
loop_
_entity_poly.entity_id
_entity_poly.type
_entity_poly.pdbx_seq_one_letter_code
_entity_poly.pdbx_strand_id
1 'polypeptide(L)'
;YAIGSVDERQNLYRRCQAEGVGVSVMKPYSGGQLLDAKTSPFGVALTDYQCLQYALDRPGVLTVLPGIRGKADLQRLLGFFDAPEAKRDYAAISSLTPREMEGTCVYCNHCQPCPAGLDIGLINKYYDLAQAGDALAADHYRNLEVQADACIACGHCNRRCPFHVDQAARMAEISRYFA
;
A
#
# COMPACT_ATOMS: atom_id res chain seq x y z
N TYR A 1 -2.00 1.71 -2.90
CA TYR A 1 -1.88 2.97 -3.63
C TYR A 1 -1.31 2.67 -5.00
N ALA A 2 -2.11 2.84 -6.05
CA ALA A 2 -1.64 2.60 -7.39
C ALA A 2 -0.70 3.73 -7.83
N ILE A 3 0.35 3.35 -8.50
CA ILE A 3 1.23 4.24 -9.22
C ILE A 3 0.42 4.95 -10.30
N GLY A 4 0.55 6.25 -10.41
CA GLY A 4 -0.16 7.06 -11.38
C GLY A 4 -1.21 7.99 -10.77
N SER A 5 -1.68 8.95 -11.56
CA SER A 5 -2.75 9.87 -11.16
C SER A 5 -4.08 9.15 -10.97
N VAL A 6 -5.03 9.77 -10.27
CA VAL A 6 -6.39 9.24 -10.13
C VAL A 6 -7.02 9.01 -11.50
N ASP A 7 -6.79 9.92 -12.45
CA ASP A 7 -7.33 9.83 -13.81
C ASP A 7 -6.75 8.66 -14.59
N GLU A 8 -5.44 8.42 -14.48
CA GLU A 8 -4.79 7.27 -15.14
C GLU A 8 -5.35 5.93 -14.64
N ARG A 9 -5.59 5.81 -13.33
CA ARG A 9 -6.20 4.62 -12.75
C ARG A 9 -7.63 4.43 -13.19
N GLN A 10 -8.42 5.49 -13.22
CA GLN A 10 -9.79 5.45 -13.73
C GLN A 10 -9.83 5.05 -15.20
N ASN A 11 -8.93 5.57 -16.00
CA ASN A 11 -8.80 5.21 -17.40
C ASN A 11 -8.40 3.74 -17.58
N LEU A 12 -7.49 3.23 -16.76
CA LEU A 12 -7.12 1.80 -16.76
C LEU A 12 -8.35 0.91 -16.51
N TYR A 13 -9.13 1.19 -15.47
CA TYR A 13 -10.34 0.41 -15.16
C TYR A 13 -11.35 0.44 -16.30
N ARG A 14 -11.63 1.63 -16.87
CA ARG A 14 -12.55 1.77 -18.00
C ARG A 14 -12.06 1.01 -19.22
N ARG A 15 -10.76 1.05 -19.50
CA ARG A 15 -10.14 0.33 -20.61
C ARG A 15 -10.24 -1.18 -20.41
N CYS A 16 -9.92 -1.70 -19.23
CA CYS A 16 -10.07 -3.11 -18.90
C CYS A 16 -11.52 -3.55 -19.14
N GLN A 17 -12.50 -2.79 -18.66
CA GLN A 17 -13.92 -3.11 -18.87
C GLN A 17 -14.29 -3.12 -20.36
N ALA A 18 -13.85 -2.11 -21.12
CA ALA A 18 -14.15 -2.00 -22.55
C ALA A 18 -13.55 -3.13 -23.39
N GLU A 19 -12.37 -3.62 -22.99
CA GLU A 19 -11.66 -4.72 -23.67
C GLU A 19 -12.02 -6.12 -23.12
N GLY A 20 -12.99 -6.22 -22.18
CA GLY A 20 -13.40 -7.49 -21.57
C GLY A 20 -12.34 -8.11 -20.64
N VAL A 21 -11.42 -7.31 -20.14
CA VAL A 21 -10.36 -7.75 -19.22
C VAL A 21 -10.85 -7.58 -17.77
N GLY A 22 -10.96 -8.71 -17.05
CA GLY A 22 -11.32 -8.73 -15.64
C GLY A 22 -10.19 -8.30 -14.75
N VAL A 23 -10.49 -7.52 -13.70
CA VAL A 23 -9.52 -7.01 -12.72
C VAL A 23 -9.74 -7.67 -11.37
N SER A 24 -8.66 -8.20 -10.78
CA SER A 24 -8.64 -8.66 -9.39
C SER A 24 -7.93 -7.63 -8.53
N VAL A 25 -8.58 -7.17 -7.45
CA VAL A 25 -8.03 -6.17 -6.52
C VAL A 25 -7.46 -6.88 -5.30
N MET A 26 -6.19 -6.66 -5.02
CA MET A 26 -5.53 -7.09 -3.79
C MET A 26 -5.37 -5.92 -2.81
N LYS A 27 -5.22 -6.25 -1.51
CA LYS A 27 -4.95 -5.30 -0.44
C LYS A 27 -5.95 -4.12 -0.38
N PRO A 28 -7.27 -4.38 -0.38
CA PRO A 28 -8.28 -3.33 -0.35
C PRO A 28 -8.17 -2.43 0.89
N TYR A 29 -7.52 -2.90 1.95
CA TYR A 29 -7.31 -2.17 3.21
C TYR A 29 -5.94 -1.48 3.30
N SER A 30 -5.13 -1.47 2.22
CA SER A 30 -3.77 -0.93 2.23
C SER A 30 -2.90 -1.48 3.38
N GLY A 31 -2.88 -2.81 3.56
CA GLY A 31 -2.18 -3.44 4.68
C GLY A 31 -2.80 -3.20 6.06
N GLY A 32 -4.06 -2.75 6.10
CA GLY A 32 -4.77 -2.40 7.34
C GLY A 32 -4.74 -0.90 7.65
N GLN A 33 -3.92 -0.12 6.97
CA GLN A 33 -3.79 1.33 7.22
C GLN A 33 -5.11 2.08 7.12
N LEU A 34 -5.97 1.72 6.17
CA LEU A 34 -7.27 2.38 5.99
C LEU A 34 -8.25 2.12 7.12
N LEU A 35 -8.06 1.06 7.90
CA LEU A 35 -8.95 0.65 9.00
C LEU A 35 -8.60 1.30 10.35
N ASP A 36 -7.53 2.07 10.43
CA ASP A 36 -7.08 2.79 11.63
C ASP A 36 -6.91 4.28 11.32
N ALA A 37 -7.57 5.15 12.09
CA ALA A 37 -7.51 6.60 11.89
C ALA A 37 -6.09 7.19 12.04
N LYS A 38 -5.20 6.54 12.79
CA LYS A 38 -3.82 7.00 12.99
C LYS A 38 -2.96 6.77 11.76
N THR A 39 -3.20 5.66 11.04
CA THR A 39 -2.43 5.24 9.87
C THR A 39 -3.12 5.56 8.55
N SER A 40 -4.43 5.83 8.59
CA SER A 40 -5.20 6.19 7.40
C SER A 40 -4.72 7.53 6.83
N PRO A 41 -4.46 7.60 5.52
CA PRO A 41 -4.09 8.85 4.84
C PRO A 41 -5.22 9.88 4.88
N PHE A 42 -6.44 9.47 5.19
CA PHE A 42 -7.60 10.36 5.33
C PHE A 42 -7.75 10.92 6.76
N GLY A 43 -6.96 10.44 7.74
CA GLY A 43 -7.07 10.85 9.13
C GLY A 43 -8.29 10.29 9.87
N VAL A 44 -9.08 9.45 9.21
CA VAL A 44 -10.22 8.71 9.76
C VAL A 44 -10.09 7.23 9.40
N ALA A 45 -10.60 6.36 10.26
CA ALA A 45 -10.71 4.94 9.93
C ALA A 45 -11.88 4.74 8.96
N LEU A 46 -11.64 4.00 7.88
CA LEU A 46 -12.70 3.47 7.04
C LEU A 46 -13.10 2.10 7.56
N THR A 47 -14.33 1.68 7.27
CA THR A 47 -14.74 0.31 7.54
C THR A 47 -14.25 -0.63 6.44
N ASP A 48 -14.08 -1.90 6.78
CA ASP A 48 -13.78 -2.94 5.80
C ASP A 48 -14.85 -3.00 4.68
N TYR A 49 -16.11 -2.81 5.01
CA TYR A 49 -17.22 -2.81 4.04
C TYR A 49 -17.14 -1.63 3.06
N GLN A 50 -16.80 -0.44 3.52
CA GLN A 50 -16.57 0.72 2.66
C GLN A 50 -15.41 0.48 1.70
N CYS A 51 -14.31 -0.07 2.18
CA CYS A 51 -13.14 -0.37 1.35
C CYS A 51 -13.44 -1.44 0.30
N LEU A 52 -14.21 -2.48 0.67
CA LEU A 52 -14.61 -3.55 -0.26
C LEU A 52 -15.56 -3.03 -1.32
N GLN A 53 -16.61 -2.30 -0.93
CA GLN A 53 -17.58 -1.75 -1.86
C GLN A 53 -16.92 -0.77 -2.84
N TYR A 54 -16.06 0.12 -2.33
CA TYR A 54 -15.29 1.03 -3.17
C TYR A 54 -14.49 0.29 -4.26
N ALA A 55 -13.86 -0.83 -3.90
CA ALA A 55 -13.09 -1.61 -4.85
C ALA A 55 -13.97 -2.35 -5.86
N LEU A 56 -15.07 -2.95 -5.39
CA LEU A 56 -16.01 -3.70 -6.24
C LEU A 56 -16.74 -2.80 -7.25
N ASP A 57 -16.97 -1.54 -6.93
CA ASP A 57 -17.64 -0.59 -7.81
C ASP A 57 -16.73 -0.01 -8.91
N ARG A 58 -15.45 -0.42 -8.94
CA ARG A 58 -14.56 0.03 -10.03
C ARG A 58 -14.88 -0.73 -11.32
N PRO A 59 -14.90 -0.04 -12.48
CA PRO A 59 -15.17 -0.67 -13.76
C PRO A 59 -14.25 -1.87 -14.01
N GLY A 60 -14.83 -3.00 -14.43
CA GLY A 60 -14.07 -4.21 -14.76
C GLY A 60 -13.55 -5.02 -13.57
N VAL A 61 -13.76 -4.57 -12.33
CA VAL A 61 -13.39 -5.38 -11.16
C VAL A 61 -14.33 -6.55 -10.99
N LEU A 62 -13.76 -7.76 -11.00
CA LEU A 62 -14.48 -9.02 -10.83
C LEU A 62 -14.36 -9.59 -9.41
N THR A 63 -13.25 -9.32 -8.75
CA THR A 63 -13.01 -9.87 -7.42
C THR A 63 -12.10 -8.98 -6.60
N VAL A 64 -12.29 -9.04 -5.28
CA VAL A 64 -11.45 -8.35 -4.29
C VAL A 64 -10.93 -9.39 -3.30
N LEU A 65 -9.63 -9.36 -3.05
CA LEU A 65 -8.91 -10.29 -2.18
C LEU A 65 -8.45 -9.58 -0.89
N PRO A 66 -9.32 -9.49 0.13
CA PRO A 66 -8.94 -8.91 1.42
C PRO A 66 -8.03 -9.85 2.20
N GLY A 67 -7.16 -9.27 3.03
CA GLY A 67 -6.35 -10.04 3.98
C GLY A 67 -7.20 -10.57 5.12
N ILE A 68 -7.05 -11.87 5.43
CA ILE A 68 -7.73 -12.57 6.53
C ILE A 68 -6.65 -13.16 7.43
N ARG A 69 -6.65 -12.80 8.73
CA ARG A 69 -5.70 -13.30 9.73
C ARG A 69 -6.27 -14.43 10.59
N GLY A 70 -7.62 -14.55 10.60
CA GLY A 70 -8.27 -15.57 11.40
C GLY A 70 -9.77 -15.66 11.18
N LYS A 71 -10.42 -16.57 11.92
CA LYS A 71 -11.85 -16.87 11.78
C LYS A 71 -12.76 -15.64 11.99
N ALA A 72 -12.38 -14.76 12.91
CA ALA A 72 -13.17 -13.53 13.19
C ALA A 72 -13.18 -12.58 11.98
N ASP A 73 -12.03 -12.42 11.30
CA ASP A 73 -11.93 -11.62 10.09
C ASP A 73 -12.79 -12.22 8.96
N LEU A 74 -12.77 -13.55 8.83
CA LEU A 74 -13.59 -14.25 7.84
C LEU A 74 -15.08 -14.05 8.12
N GLN A 75 -15.52 -14.22 9.35
CA GLN A 75 -16.92 -14.03 9.73
C GLN A 75 -17.40 -12.59 9.46
N ARG A 76 -16.57 -11.59 9.81
CA ARG A 76 -16.86 -10.19 9.51
C ARG A 76 -16.96 -9.95 8.00
N LEU A 77 -16.03 -10.53 7.24
CA LEU A 77 -16.03 -10.41 5.77
C LEU A 77 -17.29 -11.03 5.15
N LEU A 78 -17.71 -12.20 5.60
CA LEU A 78 -18.95 -12.84 5.11
C LEU A 78 -20.19 -11.99 5.41
N GLY A 79 -20.19 -11.25 6.52
CA GLY A 79 -21.25 -10.30 6.84
C GLY A 79 -21.39 -9.14 5.85
N PHE A 80 -20.44 -8.93 4.94
CA PHE A 80 -20.54 -7.93 3.88
C PHE A 80 -21.73 -8.18 2.95
N PHE A 81 -22.04 -9.43 2.65
CA PHE A 81 -23.12 -9.81 1.72
C PHE A 81 -24.50 -9.51 2.28
N ASP A 82 -24.64 -9.58 3.61
CA ASP A 82 -25.90 -9.32 4.30
C ASP A 82 -25.97 -7.89 4.88
N ALA A 83 -24.92 -7.10 4.70
CA ALA A 83 -24.84 -5.76 5.25
C ALA A 83 -25.78 -4.81 4.52
N PRO A 84 -26.53 -3.95 5.24
CA PRO A 84 -27.33 -2.91 4.61
C PRO A 84 -26.43 -1.93 3.84
N GLU A 85 -26.99 -1.34 2.78
CA GLU A 85 -26.29 -0.40 1.89
C GLU A 85 -25.59 0.73 2.67
N ALA A 86 -26.23 1.27 3.70
CA ALA A 86 -25.67 2.32 4.55
C ALA A 86 -24.32 1.94 5.21
N LYS A 87 -24.07 0.65 5.47
CA LYS A 87 -22.76 0.18 6.00
C LYS A 87 -21.69 0.04 4.93
N ARG A 88 -22.10 -0.05 3.66
CA ARG A 88 -21.23 -0.17 2.51
C ARG A 88 -21.01 1.17 1.81
N ASP A 89 -21.81 2.18 2.19
CA ASP A 89 -21.71 3.53 1.61
C ASP A 89 -20.35 4.15 1.91
N TYR A 90 -19.61 4.38 0.86
CA TYR A 90 -18.30 5.04 0.88
C TYR A 90 -18.35 6.48 0.34
N ALA A 91 -19.52 7.08 0.17
CA ALA A 91 -19.65 8.45 -0.35
C ALA A 91 -18.83 9.46 0.48
N ALA A 92 -18.70 9.22 1.79
CA ALA A 92 -17.83 10.01 2.64
C ALA A 92 -16.36 10.04 2.17
N ILE A 93 -15.88 9.00 1.48
CA ILE A 93 -14.49 8.93 0.98
C ILE A 93 -14.26 10.01 -0.08
N SER A 94 -15.27 10.36 -0.88
CA SER A 94 -15.15 11.36 -1.93
C SER A 94 -14.91 12.78 -1.39
N SER A 95 -15.32 13.03 -0.15
CA SER A 95 -15.10 14.31 0.55
C SER A 95 -13.79 14.33 1.35
N LEU A 96 -13.10 13.18 1.48
CA LEU A 96 -11.85 13.09 2.22
C LEU A 96 -10.67 13.42 1.29
N THR A 97 -9.84 14.35 1.72
CA THR A 97 -8.58 14.63 1.03
C THR A 97 -7.50 13.75 1.66
N PRO A 98 -6.76 12.95 0.87
CA PRO A 98 -5.62 12.22 1.38
C PRO A 98 -4.61 13.20 2.00
N ARG A 99 -4.04 12.84 3.16
CA ARG A 99 -2.90 13.59 3.71
C ARG A 99 -1.78 13.59 2.68
N GLU A 100 -1.05 14.68 2.61
CA GLU A 100 0.15 14.73 1.78
C GLU A 100 1.08 13.58 2.15
N MET A 101 1.46 12.79 1.14
CA MET A 101 2.35 11.64 1.31
C MET A 101 3.82 12.05 1.19
N GLU A 102 4.09 13.36 1.25
CA GLU A 102 5.45 13.86 1.22
C GLU A 102 6.28 13.26 2.38
N GLY A 103 7.48 12.82 2.08
CA GLY A 103 8.35 12.15 3.05
C GLY A 103 7.98 10.70 3.38
N THR A 104 6.90 10.15 2.81
CA THR A 104 6.46 8.77 3.09
C THR A 104 6.74 7.84 1.91
N CYS A 105 7.45 6.73 2.18
CA CYS A 105 7.69 5.72 1.16
C CYS A 105 6.43 4.88 0.92
N VAL A 106 5.97 4.84 -0.33
CA VAL A 106 4.80 4.04 -0.74
C VAL A 106 5.20 2.82 -1.60
N TYR A 107 6.47 2.44 -1.58
CA TYR A 107 7.03 1.26 -2.27
C TYR A 107 6.78 1.25 -3.79
N CYS A 108 6.70 2.41 -4.41
CA CYS A 108 6.37 2.57 -5.83
C CYS A 108 7.52 2.25 -6.78
N ASN A 109 8.73 2.07 -6.26
CA ASN A 109 9.96 1.75 -7.00
C ASN A 109 10.40 2.77 -8.08
N HIS A 110 9.90 4.01 -8.06
CA HIS A 110 10.42 5.08 -8.93
C HIS A 110 11.91 5.38 -8.69
N CYS A 111 12.42 5.04 -7.52
CA CYS A 111 13.82 5.15 -7.15
C CYS A 111 14.75 4.14 -7.87
N GLN A 112 14.19 3.14 -8.53
CA GLN A 112 14.95 2.15 -9.30
C GLN A 112 15.39 2.69 -10.68
N PRO A 113 16.49 2.13 -11.27
CA PRO A 113 17.41 1.15 -10.69
C PRO A 113 18.36 1.78 -9.67
N CYS A 114 18.67 1.05 -8.59
CA CYS A 114 19.68 1.47 -7.63
C CYS A 114 21.08 1.10 -8.14
N PRO A 115 22.06 2.03 -8.20
CA PRO A 115 23.43 1.71 -8.65
C PRO A 115 24.13 0.65 -7.79
N ALA A 116 23.74 0.51 -6.51
CA ALA A 116 24.27 -0.50 -5.60
C ALA A 116 23.38 -1.75 -5.52
N GLY A 117 22.40 -1.91 -6.40
CA GLY A 117 21.57 -3.11 -6.51
C GLY A 117 20.48 -3.27 -5.42
N LEU A 118 20.23 -2.27 -4.58
CA LEU A 118 19.21 -2.38 -3.54
C LEU A 118 17.79 -2.38 -4.14
N ASP A 119 16.93 -3.28 -3.67
CA ASP A 119 15.48 -3.13 -3.83
C ASP A 119 14.94 -2.18 -2.75
N ILE A 120 15.03 -0.88 -3.02
CA ILE A 120 14.71 0.18 -2.05
C ILE A 120 13.26 0.09 -1.57
N GLY A 121 12.32 -0.22 -2.46
CA GLY A 121 10.91 -0.35 -2.10
C GLY A 121 10.65 -1.53 -1.17
N LEU A 122 11.27 -2.67 -1.45
CA LEU A 122 11.12 -3.88 -0.64
C LEU A 122 11.80 -3.74 0.73
N ILE A 123 12.99 -3.14 0.77
CA ILE A 123 13.71 -2.82 2.01
C ILE A 123 12.86 -1.92 2.92
N ASN A 124 12.31 -0.82 2.38
CA ASN A 124 11.40 0.06 3.13
C ASN A 124 10.18 -0.70 3.65
N LYS A 125 9.60 -1.55 2.82
CA LYS A 125 8.41 -2.34 3.19
C LYS A 125 8.67 -3.24 4.39
N TYR A 126 9.79 -3.97 4.40
CA TYR A 126 10.12 -4.84 5.53
C TYR A 126 10.42 -4.05 6.80
N TYR A 127 11.05 -2.90 6.68
CA TYR A 127 11.27 -2.01 7.81
C TYR A 127 9.95 -1.53 8.42
N ASP A 128 9.04 -1.01 7.60
CA ASP A 128 7.74 -0.52 8.09
C ASP A 128 6.88 -1.64 8.69
N LEU A 129 6.94 -2.85 8.12
CA LEU A 129 6.29 -4.04 8.68
C LEU A 129 6.89 -4.44 10.03
N ALA A 130 8.22 -4.41 10.16
CA ALA A 130 8.90 -4.71 11.43
C ALA A 130 8.54 -3.69 12.51
N GLN A 131 8.50 -2.41 12.17
CA GLN A 131 8.03 -1.36 13.09
C GLN A 131 6.56 -1.51 13.49
N ALA A 132 5.74 -2.05 12.59
CA ALA A 132 4.35 -2.37 12.88
C ALA A 132 4.16 -3.67 13.70
N GLY A 133 5.26 -4.35 14.08
CA GLY A 133 5.24 -5.56 14.92
C GLY A 133 5.10 -6.87 14.14
N ASP A 134 5.34 -6.88 12.82
CA ASP A 134 5.39 -8.11 12.04
C ASP A 134 6.68 -8.88 12.36
N ALA A 135 6.53 -10.00 13.07
CA ALA A 135 7.65 -10.83 13.52
C ALA A 135 8.46 -11.47 12.37
N LEU A 136 7.86 -11.63 11.19
CA LEU A 136 8.53 -12.26 10.04
C LEU A 136 9.30 -11.24 9.19
N ALA A 137 9.05 -9.95 9.37
CA ALA A 137 9.63 -8.91 8.54
C ALA A 137 11.16 -8.86 8.62
N ALA A 138 11.72 -9.09 9.81
CA ALA A 138 13.17 -9.14 10.01
C ALA A 138 13.82 -10.32 9.28
N ASP A 139 13.18 -11.48 9.28
CA ASP A 139 13.69 -12.66 8.58
C ASP A 139 13.62 -12.47 7.07
N HIS A 140 12.54 -11.89 6.58
CA HIS A 140 12.42 -11.51 5.16
C HIS A 140 13.49 -10.50 4.73
N TYR A 141 13.78 -9.50 5.58
CA TYR A 141 14.84 -8.53 5.31
C TYR A 141 16.22 -9.21 5.25
N ARG A 142 16.54 -10.09 6.20
CA ARG A 142 17.83 -10.80 6.24
C ARG A 142 18.06 -11.70 5.03
N ASN A 143 16.98 -12.17 4.40
CA ASN A 143 17.04 -13.01 3.20
C ASN A 143 17.15 -12.22 1.89
N LEU A 144 17.23 -10.90 1.94
CA LEU A 144 17.49 -10.07 0.74
C LEU A 144 18.95 -10.30 0.27
N GLU A 145 19.14 -10.39 -1.04
CA GLU A 145 20.48 -10.52 -1.64
C GLU A 145 21.35 -9.29 -1.35
N VAL A 146 20.73 -8.11 -1.33
CA VAL A 146 21.40 -6.83 -1.06
C VAL A 146 20.59 -6.10 0.01
N GLN A 147 21.23 -5.81 1.14
CA GLN A 147 20.60 -5.16 2.28
C GLN A 147 20.95 -3.66 2.34
N ALA A 148 20.32 -2.93 3.27
CA ALA A 148 20.43 -1.49 3.35
C ALA A 148 21.86 -0.97 3.64
N ASP A 149 22.71 -1.78 4.26
CA ASP A 149 24.13 -1.48 4.54
C ASP A 149 24.99 -1.32 3.28
N ALA A 150 24.58 -1.94 2.17
CA ALA A 150 25.24 -1.77 0.88
C ALA A 150 24.96 -0.40 0.22
N CYS A 151 24.20 0.48 0.87
CA CYS A 151 23.89 1.80 0.34
C CYS A 151 25.13 2.69 0.27
N ILE A 152 25.46 3.15 -0.93
CA ILE A 152 26.61 4.05 -1.18
C ILE A 152 26.25 5.54 -1.04
N ALA A 153 25.07 5.88 -0.52
CA ALA A 153 24.58 7.24 -0.30
C ALA A 153 24.68 8.19 -1.52
N CYS A 154 24.57 7.68 -2.73
CA CYS A 154 24.76 8.46 -3.97
C CYS A 154 23.61 9.44 -4.28
N GLY A 155 22.50 9.40 -3.55
CA GLY A 155 21.33 10.26 -3.72
C GLY A 155 20.53 10.05 -5.00
N HIS A 156 20.84 9.01 -5.81
CA HIS A 156 20.10 8.71 -7.03
C HIS A 156 18.61 8.50 -6.77
N CYS A 157 18.28 7.73 -5.75
CA CYS A 157 16.91 7.43 -5.31
C CYS A 157 16.16 8.67 -4.81
N ASN A 158 16.84 9.57 -4.08
CA ASN A 158 16.24 10.81 -3.56
C ASN A 158 15.74 11.71 -4.70
N ARG A 159 16.56 11.88 -5.75
CA ARG A 159 16.20 12.71 -6.92
C ARG A 159 15.04 12.15 -7.74
N ARG A 160 14.78 10.86 -7.64
CA ARG A 160 13.72 10.17 -8.40
C ARG A 160 12.45 9.93 -7.58
N CYS A 161 12.49 10.19 -6.28
CA CYS A 161 11.35 9.95 -5.40
C CYS A 161 10.26 11.01 -5.59
N PRO A 162 9.06 10.64 -6.11
CA PRO A 162 7.98 11.60 -6.30
C PRO A 162 7.35 12.06 -4.98
N PHE A 163 7.71 11.41 -3.87
CA PHE A 163 7.25 11.75 -2.51
C PHE A 163 8.34 12.43 -1.67
N HIS A 164 9.45 12.83 -2.28
CA HIS A 164 10.55 13.53 -1.64
C HIS A 164 11.12 12.82 -0.38
N VAL A 165 11.06 11.49 -0.36
CA VAL A 165 11.67 10.70 0.72
C VAL A 165 13.18 10.76 0.61
N ASP A 166 13.87 11.09 1.71
CA ASP A 166 15.32 10.93 1.78
C ASP A 166 15.67 9.43 1.95
N GLN A 167 15.68 8.72 0.83
CA GLN A 167 15.94 7.29 0.80
C GLN A 167 17.35 6.95 1.26
N ALA A 168 18.34 7.81 1.02
CA ALA A 168 19.71 7.56 1.45
C ALA A 168 19.83 7.60 2.99
N ALA A 169 19.24 8.60 3.63
CA ALA A 169 19.17 8.67 5.09
C ALA A 169 18.36 7.50 5.67
N ARG A 170 17.27 7.14 5.00
CA ARG A 170 16.41 6.02 5.42
C ARG A 170 17.11 4.66 5.29
N MET A 171 17.95 4.43 4.27
CA MET A 171 18.78 3.22 4.21
C MET A 171 19.75 3.12 5.37
N ALA A 172 20.38 4.23 5.78
CA ALA A 172 21.25 4.25 6.96
C ALA A 172 20.49 3.97 8.28
N GLU A 173 19.25 4.42 8.39
CA GLU A 173 18.36 4.12 9.52
C GLU A 173 17.99 2.63 9.55
N ILE A 174 17.57 2.08 8.41
CA ILE A 174 17.16 0.68 8.26
C ILE A 174 18.35 -0.27 8.56
N SER A 175 19.52 0.05 8.04
CA SER A 175 20.74 -0.72 8.32
C SER A 175 21.01 -0.81 9.83
N ARG A 176 20.86 0.29 10.57
CA ARG A 176 21.03 0.29 12.03
C ARG A 176 19.93 -0.45 12.79
N TYR A 177 18.72 -0.46 12.25
CA TYR A 177 17.58 -1.14 12.89
C TYR A 177 17.70 -2.66 12.82
N PHE A 178 18.22 -3.20 11.72
CA PHE A 178 18.35 -4.64 11.49
C PHE A 178 19.76 -5.20 11.77
N ALA A 179 20.69 -4.34 12.26
CA ALA A 179 22.08 -4.71 12.61
C ALA A 179 22.19 -5.73 13.75
#